data_53aa76245f77a5ec25fa7bcc54aba6dc
#
_entry.id   53aa76245f77a5ec25fa7bcc54aba6dc
#
_cell.length_a   1.000
_cell.length_b   1.000
_cell.length_c   1.000
_cell.angle_alpha   90.00
_cell.angle_beta   90.00
_cell.angle_gamma   90.00
#
_symmetry.space_group_name_H-M   'P 1'
#
loop_
_entity.id
_entity.type
_entity.pdbx_description
1 polymer ?
#
loop_
_entity_poly.entity_id
_entity_poly.type
_entity_poly.pdbx_seq_one_letter_code
_entity_poly.pdbx_strand_id
1 'polypeptide(L)'
;MNKENLIQRLEAVHVELGEIADQLGSEFWRLKPEPNGWNFEQIVSHLDKTTRSYRETILQVKCGTYPTPVTRWVPGYASLMTYLLKKALSPKNTKKSKTFPIWEPGTPNTDLSFMDAFSESQRELKGWIRSVTTKEGEQLICSPASRIVTYSLHDAFEIITIHQERHVLQARRLRSLSESVPTHVPE
;
A
#
# COMPACT_ATOMS: atom_id res chain seq x y z
N MET A 1 5.36 13.10 13.22
CA MET A 1 5.26 11.66 12.82
C MET A 1 6.15 10.80 13.70
N ASN A 2 5.65 9.69 14.21
CA ASN A 2 6.46 8.69 14.90
C ASN A 2 6.98 7.66 13.88
N LYS A 3 8.22 7.84 13.42
CA LYS A 3 8.85 7.00 12.39
C LYS A 3 8.96 5.54 12.83
N GLU A 4 9.35 5.31 14.09
CA GLU A 4 9.55 3.98 14.64
C GLU A 4 8.25 3.17 14.65
N ASN A 5 7.16 3.80 15.08
CA ASN A 5 5.84 3.18 15.06
C ASN A 5 5.41 2.79 13.63
N LEU A 6 5.64 3.67 12.64
CA LEU A 6 5.31 3.34 11.24
C LEU A 6 6.14 2.17 10.72
N ILE A 7 7.44 2.13 11.04
CA ILE A 7 8.33 1.04 10.62
C ILE A 7 7.89 -0.28 11.27
N GLN A 8 7.57 -0.28 12.55
CA GLN A 8 7.06 -1.48 13.24
C GLN A 8 5.76 -1.99 12.63
N ARG A 9 4.82 -1.11 12.27
CA ARG A 9 3.57 -1.47 11.61
C ARG A 9 3.80 -2.05 10.22
N LEU A 10 4.72 -1.48 9.44
CA LEU A 10 5.12 -2.01 8.12
C LEU A 10 5.82 -3.37 8.23
N GLU A 11 6.65 -3.57 9.26
CA GLU A 11 7.25 -4.89 9.55
C GLU A 11 6.16 -5.92 9.87
N ALA A 12 5.20 -5.57 10.71
CA ALA A 12 4.08 -6.46 11.04
C ALA A 12 3.28 -6.85 9.78
N VAL A 13 3.00 -5.88 8.89
CA VAL A 13 2.36 -6.14 7.58
C VAL A 13 3.19 -7.12 6.74
N HIS A 14 4.51 -6.89 6.66
CA HIS A 14 5.41 -7.72 5.84
C HIS A 14 5.46 -9.16 6.36
N VAL A 15 5.67 -9.34 7.66
CA VAL A 15 5.68 -10.65 8.29
C VAL A 15 4.37 -11.38 8.07
N GLU A 16 3.25 -10.72 8.33
CA GLU A 16 1.94 -11.35 8.22
C GLU A 16 1.57 -11.74 6.79
N LEU A 17 1.90 -10.93 5.79
CA LEU A 17 1.68 -11.31 4.38
C LEU A 17 2.56 -12.51 3.99
N GLY A 18 3.79 -12.60 4.51
CA GLY A 18 4.65 -13.77 4.36
C GLY A 18 4.01 -15.04 4.95
N GLU A 19 3.56 -14.96 6.19
CA GLU A 19 2.88 -16.08 6.87
C GLU A 19 1.61 -16.53 6.13
N ILE A 20 0.82 -15.56 5.60
CA ILE A 20 -0.37 -15.88 4.79
C ILE A 20 0.05 -16.56 3.48
N ALA A 21 1.12 -16.12 2.82
CA ALA A 21 1.63 -16.73 1.60
C ALA A 21 2.02 -18.20 1.82
N ASP A 22 2.75 -18.47 2.90
CA ASP A 22 3.20 -19.81 3.27
C ASP A 22 2.00 -20.72 3.61
N GLN A 23 1.01 -20.22 4.35
CA GLN A 23 -0.19 -20.96 4.73
C GLN A 23 -1.13 -21.24 3.57
N LEU A 24 -1.24 -20.32 2.61
CA LEU A 24 -2.04 -20.52 1.40
C LEU A 24 -1.45 -21.59 0.48
N GLY A 25 -0.12 -21.67 0.38
CA GLY A 25 0.56 -22.44 -0.66
C GLY A 25 0.47 -21.80 -2.05
N SER A 26 1.45 -22.09 -2.89
CA SER A 26 1.60 -21.42 -4.20
C SER A 26 0.44 -21.68 -5.17
N GLU A 27 -0.22 -22.83 -5.02
CA GLU A 27 -1.38 -23.23 -5.82
C GLU A 27 -2.62 -22.36 -5.58
N PHE A 28 -2.74 -21.75 -4.39
CA PHE A 28 -3.87 -20.88 -4.04
C PHE A 28 -3.61 -19.39 -4.23
N TRP A 29 -2.36 -18.96 -4.49
CA TRP A 29 -2.04 -17.54 -4.65
C TRP A 29 -2.85 -16.83 -5.74
N ARG A 30 -3.23 -17.59 -6.80
CA ARG A 30 -4.01 -17.09 -7.93
C ARG A 30 -5.50 -17.43 -7.86
N LEU A 31 -5.92 -18.15 -6.84
CA LEU A 31 -7.33 -18.47 -6.64
C LEU A 31 -8.11 -17.19 -6.29
N LYS A 32 -9.13 -16.89 -7.09
CA LYS A 32 -10.02 -15.75 -6.83
C LYS A 32 -11.15 -16.17 -5.90
N PRO A 33 -11.41 -15.42 -4.84
CA PRO A 33 -12.52 -15.72 -3.92
C PRO A 33 -13.89 -15.45 -4.55
N GLU A 34 -13.95 -14.50 -5.47
CA GLU A 34 -15.13 -14.05 -6.21
C GLU A 34 -14.70 -13.63 -7.64
N PRO A 35 -15.59 -13.67 -8.66
CA PRO A 35 -15.24 -13.30 -10.03
C PRO A 35 -14.58 -11.92 -10.17
N ASN A 36 -15.01 -10.94 -9.35
CA ASN A 36 -14.49 -9.58 -9.33
C ASN A 36 -13.59 -9.28 -8.11
N GLY A 37 -13.22 -10.31 -7.34
CA GLY A 37 -12.30 -10.21 -6.23
C GLY A 37 -10.84 -10.29 -6.69
N TRP A 38 -9.95 -9.72 -5.89
CA TRP A 38 -8.52 -9.91 -6.08
C TRP A 38 -8.07 -11.20 -5.38
N ASN A 39 -7.18 -11.93 -6.05
CA ASN A 39 -6.45 -13.03 -5.45
C ASN A 39 -5.27 -12.50 -4.62
N PHE A 40 -4.54 -13.38 -3.93
CA PHE A 40 -3.44 -13.00 -3.05
C PHE A 40 -2.30 -12.31 -3.80
N GLU A 41 -1.88 -12.86 -4.95
CA GLU A 41 -0.84 -12.27 -5.80
C GLU A 41 -1.23 -10.84 -6.23
N GLN A 42 -2.49 -10.62 -6.60
CA GLN A 42 -2.99 -9.30 -6.99
C GLN A 42 -2.99 -8.30 -5.84
N ILE A 43 -3.33 -8.73 -4.63
CA ILE A 43 -3.28 -7.88 -3.43
C ILE A 43 -1.84 -7.41 -3.19
N VAL A 44 -0.89 -8.34 -3.15
CA VAL A 44 0.52 -8.01 -2.86
C VAL A 44 1.13 -7.16 -3.98
N SER A 45 0.86 -7.49 -5.25
CA SER A 45 1.30 -6.70 -6.40
C SER A 45 0.72 -5.27 -6.39
N HIS A 46 -0.52 -5.09 -5.94
CA HIS A 46 -1.12 -3.77 -5.76
C HIS A 46 -0.39 -2.96 -4.69
N LEU A 47 -0.03 -3.57 -3.57
CA LEU A 47 0.72 -2.92 -2.49
C LEU A 47 2.12 -2.49 -2.94
N ASP A 48 2.82 -3.36 -3.68
CA ASP A 48 4.11 -3.03 -4.30
C ASP A 48 3.99 -1.83 -5.25
N LYS A 49 3.04 -1.89 -6.19
CA LYS A 49 2.77 -0.83 -7.16
C LYS A 49 2.45 0.51 -6.49
N THR A 50 1.58 0.48 -5.47
CA THR A 50 1.20 1.67 -4.71
C THR A 50 2.42 2.28 -4.04
N THR A 51 3.24 1.48 -3.37
CA THR A 51 4.46 1.92 -2.68
C THR A 51 5.45 2.53 -3.68
N ARG A 52 5.76 1.83 -4.77
CA ARG A 52 6.71 2.31 -5.80
C ARG A 52 6.26 3.57 -6.50
N SER A 53 4.96 3.82 -6.60
CA SER A 53 4.43 5.04 -7.25
C SER A 53 4.85 6.35 -6.56
N TYR A 54 5.28 6.28 -5.30
CA TYR A 54 5.78 7.45 -4.55
C TYR A 54 7.28 7.71 -4.74
N ARG A 55 8.03 6.78 -5.35
CA ARG A 55 9.50 6.87 -5.46
C ARG A 55 9.96 8.20 -6.03
N GLU A 56 9.45 8.57 -7.21
CA GLU A 56 9.83 9.80 -7.89
C GLU A 56 9.49 11.05 -7.06
N THR A 57 8.29 11.09 -6.48
CA THR A 57 7.85 12.17 -5.59
C THR A 57 8.80 12.35 -4.41
N ILE A 58 9.19 11.26 -3.76
CA ILE A 58 10.09 11.29 -2.59
C ILE A 58 11.49 11.77 -3.00
N LEU A 59 12.01 11.29 -4.14
CA LEU A 59 13.30 11.74 -4.66
C LEU A 59 13.29 13.23 -4.97
N GLN A 60 12.24 13.75 -5.61
CA GLN A 60 12.10 15.18 -5.90
C GLN A 60 12.00 16.02 -4.62
N VAL A 61 11.28 15.56 -3.60
CA VAL A 61 11.23 16.23 -2.28
C VAL A 61 12.63 16.28 -1.66
N LYS A 62 13.36 15.16 -1.65
CA LYS A 62 14.72 15.09 -1.09
C LYS A 62 15.72 15.99 -1.86
N CYS A 63 15.55 16.11 -3.16
CA CYS A 63 16.36 17.01 -3.99
C CYS A 63 15.90 18.49 -3.94
N GLY A 64 14.79 18.79 -3.25
CA GLY A 64 14.22 20.14 -3.20
C GLY A 64 13.62 20.63 -4.53
N THR A 65 13.35 19.72 -5.46
CA THR A 65 12.83 20.02 -6.80
C THR A 65 11.33 19.74 -6.97
N TYR A 66 10.67 19.22 -5.92
CA TYR A 66 9.25 18.92 -6.00
C TYR A 66 8.41 20.18 -6.14
N PRO A 67 7.54 20.29 -7.17
CA PRO A 67 6.73 21.48 -7.40
C PRO A 67 5.68 21.67 -6.31
N THR A 68 5.42 22.91 -5.94
CA THR A 68 4.38 23.24 -4.96
C THR A 68 2.98 22.92 -5.52
N PRO A 69 2.18 22.09 -4.84
CA PRO A 69 0.80 21.82 -5.27
C PRO A 69 -0.06 23.07 -5.31
N VAL A 70 -0.88 23.21 -6.35
CA VAL A 70 -1.80 24.38 -6.50
C VAL A 70 -2.79 24.48 -5.32
N THR A 71 -3.14 23.37 -4.71
CA THR A 71 -4.04 23.28 -3.56
C THR A 71 -3.44 23.81 -2.25
N ARG A 72 -2.13 24.12 -2.23
CA ARG A 72 -1.47 24.76 -1.08
C ARG A 72 -2.15 26.06 -0.64
N TRP A 73 -2.71 26.77 -1.59
CA TRP A 73 -3.33 28.08 -1.34
C TRP A 73 -4.74 27.99 -0.73
N VAL A 74 -5.28 26.78 -0.59
CA VAL A 74 -6.59 26.56 0.05
C VAL A 74 -6.38 26.14 1.50
N PRO A 75 -6.66 27.02 2.48
CA PRO A 75 -6.46 26.72 3.90
C PRO A 75 -7.20 25.46 4.31
N GLY A 76 -6.52 24.58 5.07
CA GLY A 76 -7.12 23.35 5.60
C GLY A 76 -7.37 22.22 4.60
N TYR A 77 -7.18 22.46 3.29
CA TYR A 77 -7.47 21.46 2.26
C TYR A 77 -6.67 20.16 2.44
N ALA A 78 -5.35 20.25 2.62
CA ALA A 78 -4.51 19.08 2.79
C ALA A 78 -4.90 18.28 4.04
N SER A 79 -5.20 18.95 5.15
CA SER A 79 -5.65 18.29 6.38
C SER A 79 -6.99 17.58 6.20
N LEU A 80 -7.93 18.20 5.47
CA LEU A 80 -9.21 17.57 5.14
C LEU A 80 -9.00 16.32 4.28
N MET A 81 -8.17 16.43 3.22
CA MET A 81 -7.86 15.27 2.36
C MET A 81 -7.20 14.14 3.14
N THR A 82 -6.23 14.46 3.99
CA THR A 82 -5.59 13.49 4.90
C THR A 82 -6.63 12.77 5.77
N TYR A 83 -7.52 13.53 6.42
CA TYR A 83 -8.58 12.96 7.26
C TYR A 83 -9.50 12.03 6.47
N LEU A 84 -9.99 12.47 5.31
CA LEU A 84 -10.89 11.68 4.46
C LEU A 84 -10.21 10.40 3.97
N LEU A 85 -8.95 10.46 3.54
CA LEU A 85 -8.20 9.29 3.09
C LEU A 85 -7.95 8.30 4.22
N LYS A 86 -7.47 8.76 5.38
CA LYS A 86 -7.25 7.88 6.55
C LYS A 86 -8.55 7.19 6.96
N LYS A 87 -9.69 7.91 6.93
CA LYS A 87 -11.01 7.33 7.21
C LYS A 87 -11.44 6.33 6.14
N ALA A 88 -11.26 6.66 4.86
CA ALA A 88 -11.65 5.80 3.75
C ALA A 88 -10.81 4.51 3.69
N LEU A 89 -9.51 4.61 3.95
CA LEU A 89 -8.56 3.50 3.91
C LEU A 89 -8.45 2.73 5.23
N SER A 90 -9.10 3.20 6.29
CA SER A 90 -9.06 2.52 7.59
C SER A 90 -9.43 1.04 7.48
N PRO A 91 -8.71 0.14 8.15
CA PRO A 91 -9.06 -1.28 8.26
C PRO A 91 -10.50 -1.53 8.76
N LYS A 92 -11.05 -0.60 9.52
CA LYS A 92 -12.46 -0.65 10.00
C LYS A 92 -13.49 -0.35 8.92
N ASN A 93 -13.09 0.25 7.79
CA ASN A 93 -14.00 0.57 6.70
C ASN A 93 -14.10 -0.61 5.73
N THR A 94 -15.20 -1.32 5.77
CA THR A 94 -15.45 -2.51 4.93
C THR A 94 -16.01 -2.19 3.54
N LYS A 95 -16.26 -0.91 3.22
CA LYS A 95 -16.81 -0.52 1.91
C LYS A 95 -15.79 -0.82 0.81
N LYS A 96 -16.26 -1.52 -0.24
CA LYS A 96 -15.46 -1.72 -1.47
C LYS A 96 -15.31 -0.35 -2.16
N SER A 97 -14.09 0.02 -2.52
CA SER A 97 -13.79 1.22 -3.31
C SER A 97 -13.10 0.80 -4.61
N LYS A 98 -13.39 1.54 -5.68
CA LYS A 98 -12.72 1.32 -6.97
C LYS A 98 -11.27 1.80 -6.87
N THR A 99 -10.35 0.96 -7.32
CA THR A 99 -8.92 1.29 -7.39
C THR A 99 -8.64 2.24 -8.54
N PHE A 100 -7.70 3.15 -8.38
CA PHE A 100 -7.22 3.97 -9.49
C PHE A 100 -6.47 3.11 -10.51
N PRO A 101 -6.63 3.35 -11.82
CA PRO A 101 -6.03 2.53 -12.88
C PRO A 101 -4.51 2.35 -12.74
N ILE A 102 -3.79 3.38 -12.28
CA ILE A 102 -2.33 3.30 -12.09
C ILE A 102 -1.92 2.27 -11.03
N TRP A 103 -2.82 1.91 -10.13
CA TRP A 103 -2.58 0.97 -9.04
C TRP A 103 -3.29 -0.38 -9.21
N GLU A 104 -4.02 -0.56 -10.32
CA GLU A 104 -4.60 -1.87 -10.63
C GLU A 104 -3.50 -2.92 -10.72
N PRO A 105 -3.68 -4.08 -10.05
CA PRO A 105 -2.71 -5.15 -10.13
C PRO A 105 -2.59 -5.61 -11.59
N GLY A 106 -1.38 -5.57 -12.12
CA GLY A 106 -1.03 -6.09 -13.44
C GLY A 106 -0.14 -7.30 -13.30
N THR A 107 0.22 -7.90 -14.43
CA THR A 107 1.30 -8.90 -14.46
C THR A 107 2.59 -8.20 -14.01
N PRO A 108 3.32 -8.72 -12.99
CA PRO A 108 4.59 -8.15 -12.59
C PRO A 108 5.54 -8.12 -13.78
N ASN A 109 6.07 -6.95 -14.10
CA ASN A 109 7.06 -6.78 -15.18
C ASN A 109 8.48 -6.89 -14.61
N THR A 110 8.71 -7.90 -13.78
CA THR A 110 10.01 -8.16 -13.13
C THR A 110 10.28 -9.67 -13.14
N ASP A 111 11.55 -10.05 -13.18
CA ASP A 111 12.00 -11.43 -13.01
C ASP A 111 11.87 -11.91 -11.55
N LEU A 112 11.53 -11.01 -10.64
CA LEU A 112 11.32 -11.30 -9.22
C LEU A 112 9.92 -11.88 -9.00
N SER A 113 9.80 -12.78 -8.03
CA SER A 113 8.49 -13.18 -7.54
C SER A 113 7.74 -11.95 -6.98
N PHE A 114 6.41 -11.96 -6.97
CA PHE A 114 5.63 -10.83 -6.43
C PHE A 114 5.93 -10.56 -4.94
N MET A 115 6.32 -11.58 -4.17
CA MET A 115 6.72 -11.44 -2.77
C MET A 115 8.10 -10.79 -2.65
N ASP A 116 9.05 -11.14 -3.52
CA ASP A 116 10.37 -10.51 -3.53
C ASP A 116 10.27 -9.04 -3.95
N ALA A 117 9.48 -8.73 -4.97
CA ALA A 117 9.21 -7.36 -5.40
C ALA A 117 8.59 -6.52 -4.27
N PHE A 118 7.61 -7.08 -3.56
CA PHE A 118 7.01 -6.44 -2.39
C PHE A 118 8.03 -6.23 -1.26
N SER A 119 8.83 -7.25 -0.93
CA SER A 119 9.87 -7.17 0.11
C SER A 119 10.88 -6.06 -0.19
N GLU A 120 11.27 -5.91 -1.46
CA GLU A 120 12.14 -4.82 -1.89
C GLU A 120 11.48 -3.45 -1.70
N SER A 121 10.23 -3.27 -2.13
CA SER A 121 9.51 -2.00 -1.96
C SER A 121 9.28 -1.65 -0.48
N GLN A 122 9.07 -2.64 0.39
CA GLN A 122 9.00 -2.43 1.84
C GLN A 122 10.33 -1.96 2.41
N ARG A 123 11.46 -2.53 1.97
CA ARG A 123 12.80 -2.09 2.37
C ARG A 123 13.04 -0.63 1.96
N GLU A 124 12.69 -0.27 0.74
CA GLU A 124 12.78 1.10 0.24
C GLU A 124 11.91 2.07 1.06
N LEU A 125 10.64 1.74 1.27
CA LEU A 125 9.71 2.56 2.04
C LEU A 125 10.23 2.86 3.45
N LYS A 126 10.70 1.83 4.15
CA LYS A 126 11.30 1.99 5.47
C LYS A 126 12.58 2.84 5.43
N GLY A 127 13.38 2.70 4.38
CA GLY A 127 14.55 3.56 4.13
C GLY A 127 14.16 5.03 3.95
N TRP A 128 13.12 5.31 3.19
CA TRP A 128 12.59 6.67 2.99
C TRP A 128 12.07 7.26 4.31
N ILE A 129 11.27 6.52 5.08
CA ILE A 129 10.76 6.96 6.38
C ILE A 129 11.91 7.35 7.32
N ARG A 130 12.98 6.53 7.37
CA ARG A 130 14.16 6.82 8.21
C ARG A 130 14.87 8.11 7.77
N SER A 131 15.06 8.28 6.47
CA SER A 131 15.92 9.32 5.90
C SER A 131 15.26 10.70 5.76
N VAL A 132 13.93 10.77 5.72
CA VAL A 132 13.20 12.04 5.56
C VAL A 132 13.35 12.91 6.80
N THR A 133 13.80 14.16 6.62
CA THR A 133 13.85 15.19 7.67
C THR A 133 12.45 15.71 8.01
N THR A 134 12.30 16.41 9.14
CA THR A 134 11.03 17.05 9.51
C THR A 134 10.55 18.01 8.42
N LYS A 135 11.43 18.85 7.89
CA LYS A 135 11.12 19.83 6.83
C LYS A 135 10.62 19.15 5.56
N GLU A 136 11.31 18.10 5.10
CA GLU A 136 10.89 17.32 3.93
C GLU A 136 9.54 16.63 4.18
N GLY A 137 9.34 16.10 5.37
CA GLY A 137 8.11 15.44 5.75
C GLY A 137 6.89 16.36 5.83
N GLU A 138 7.07 17.64 6.14
CA GLU A 138 6.02 18.65 6.15
C GLU A 138 5.68 19.17 4.74
N GLN A 139 6.51 18.88 3.74
CA GLN A 139 6.23 19.29 2.38
C GLN A 139 4.93 18.69 1.87
N LEU A 140 4.06 19.55 1.31
CA LEU A 140 2.86 19.11 0.63
C LEU A 140 3.22 18.46 -0.71
N ILE A 141 2.64 17.27 -0.93
CA ILE A 141 2.75 16.50 -2.15
C ILE A 141 1.37 16.16 -2.69
N CYS A 142 1.29 15.87 -3.99
CA CYS A 142 0.10 15.28 -4.59
C CYS A 142 0.15 13.76 -4.49
N SER A 143 -1.01 13.13 -4.42
CA SER A 143 -1.13 11.68 -4.64
C SER A 143 -0.61 11.33 -6.04
N PRO A 144 0.15 10.24 -6.21
CA PRO A 144 0.54 9.76 -7.53
C PRO A 144 -0.65 9.50 -8.47
N ALA A 145 -1.82 9.18 -7.91
CA ALA A 145 -3.04 8.93 -8.68
C ALA A 145 -3.84 10.21 -9.03
N SER A 146 -3.57 11.35 -8.36
CA SER A 146 -4.38 12.55 -8.57
C SER A 146 -3.67 13.82 -8.09
N ARG A 147 -3.52 14.78 -9.00
CA ARG A 147 -2.88 16.06 -8.70
C ARG A 147 -3.68 16.97 -7.76
N ILE A 148 -4.96 16.71 -7.58
CA ILE A 148 -5.82 17.48 -6.67
C ILE A 148 -5.86 16.89 -5.25
N VAL A 149 -5.48 15.64 -5.06
CA VAL A 149 -5.43 15.01 -3.75
C VAL A 149 -4.07 15.29 -3.14
N THR A 150 -4.02 16.18 -2.15
CA THR A 150 -2.77 16.63 -1.52
C THR A 150 -2.75 16.39 -0.02
N TYR A 151 -1.58 16.10 0.47
CA TYR A 151 -1.27 15.86 1.89
C TYR A 151 0.23 16.08 2.14
N SER A 152 0.68 16.08 3.38
CA SER A 152 2.11 16.13 3.67
C SER A 152 2.80 14.79 3.32
N LEU A 153 4.10 14.81 3.06
CA LEU A 153 4.87 13.58 2.87
C LEU A 153 4.80 12.68 4.12
N HIS A 154 4.75 13.26 5.32
CA HIS A 154 4.50 12.49 6.55
C HIS A 154 3.15 11.77 6.53
N ASP A 155 2.09 12.46 6.09
CA ASP A 155 0.76 11.84 5.96
C ASP A 155 0.73 10.77 4.87
N ALA A 156 1.50 10.94 3.79
CA ALA A 156 1.64 9.92 2.76
C ALA A 156 2.14 8.59 3.34
N PHE A 157 3.20 8.62 4.16
CA PHE A 157 3.71 7.40 4.79
C PHE A 157 2.68 6.75 5.70
N GLU A 158 1.92 7.53 6.44
CA GLU A 158 0.85 6.98 7.29
C GLU A 158 -0.31 6.41 6.47
N ILE A 159 -0.71 7.11 5.39
CA ILE A 159 -1.75 6.64 4.46
C ILE A 159 -1.34 5.32 3.81
N ILE A 160 -0.08 5.19 3.35
CA ILE A 160 0.46 3.95 2.79
C ILE A 160 0.40 2.82 3.82
N THR A 161 0.82 3.09 5.06
CA THR A 161 0.80 2.08 6.14
C THR A 161 -0.63 1.60 6.44
N ILE A 162 -1.57 2.51 6.65
CA ILE A 162 -2.98 2.19 6.88
C ILE A 162 -3.58 1.40 5.71
N HIS A 163 -3.22 1.77 4.48
CA HIS A 163 -3.66 1.09 3.28
C HIS A 163 -3.16 -0.36 3.23
N GLN A 164 -1.90 -0.59 3.58
CA GLN A 164 -1.33 -1.93 3.64
C GLN A 164 -2.00 -2.78 4.73
N GLU A 165 -2.21 -2.23 5.93
CA GLU A 165 -2.94 -2.90 7.02
C GLU A 165 -4.36 -3.34 6.60
N ARG A 166 -5.06 -2.49 5.83
CA ARG A 166 -6.37 -2.83 5.27
C ARG A 166 -6.28 -4.05 4.33
N HIS A 167 -5.26 -4.12 3.49
CA HIS A 167 -5.08 -5.23 2.55
C HIS A 167 -4.62 -6.52 3.21
N VAL A 168 -3.92 -6.46 4.35
CA VAL A 168 -3.68 -7.64 5.21
C VAL A 168 -5.00 -8.26 5.64
N LEU A 169 -5.99 -7.46 6.06
CA LEU A 169 -7.32 -8.00 6.41
C LEU A 169 -8.03 -8.65 5.22
N GLN A 170 -7.79 -8.15 4.01
CA GLN A 170 -8.31 -8.78 2.79
C GLN A 170 -7.61 -10.11 2.53
N ALA A 171 -6.29 -10.18 2.69
CA ALA A 171 -5.51 -11.41 2.54
C ALA A 171 -5.91 -12.49 3.57
N ARG A 172 -6.14 -12.11 4.84
CA ARG A 172 -6.67 -13.03 5.88
C ARG A 172 -7.98 -13.70 5.46
N ARG A 173 -8.89 -12.94 4.82
CA ARG A 173 -10.16 -13.51 4.33
C ARG A 173 -9.94 -14.54 3.23
N LEU A 174 -8.97 -14.34 2.35
CA LEU A 174 -8.62 -15.32 1.32
C LEU A 174 -8.14 -16.64 1.95
N ARG A 175 -7.27 -16.56 2.95
CA ARG A 175 -6.81 -17.73 3.70
C ARG A 175 -7.98 -18.51 4.31
N SER A 176 -8.88 -17.83 5.02
CA SER A 176 -10.05 -18.50 5.63
C SER A 176 -10.97 -19.16 4.59
N LEU A 177 -11.04 -18.63 3.38
CA LEU A 177 -11.81 -19.23 2.30
C LEU A 177 -11.11 -20.47 1.72
N SER A 178 -9.78 -20.47 1.58
CA SER A 178 -9.03 -21.64 1.10
C SER A 178 -9.14 -22.83 2.07
N GLU A 179 -9.16 -22.58 3.36
CA GLU A 179 -9.35 -23.61 4.39
C GLU A 179 -10.75 -24.28 4.31
N SER A 180 -11.73 -23.61 3.71
CA SER A 180 -13.11 -24.11 3.53
C SER A 180 -13.34 -24.88 2.22
N VAL A 181 -12.37 -24.89 1.31
CA VAL A 181 -12.44 -25.66 0.06
C VAL A 181 -12.00 -27.10 0.36
N PRO A 182 -12.87 -28.13 0.22
CA PRO A 182 -12.45 -29.52 0.41
C PRO A 182 -11.33 -29.84 -0.58
N THR A 183 -10.17 -30.23 -0.08
CA THR A 183 -9.11 -30.83 -0.89
C THR A 183 -9.59 -32.21 -1.36
N HIS A 184 -10.38 -32.24 -2.41
CA HIS A 184 -10.67 -33.49 -3.12
C HIS A 184 -9.44 -33.83 -3.95
N VAL A 185 -8.54 -34.63 -3.41
CA VAL A 185 -7.55 -35.38 -4.18
C VAL A 185 -8.33 -36.54 -4.80
N PRO A 186 -8.52 -36.60 -6.12
CA PRO A 186 -8.95 -37.85 -6.75
C PRO A 186 -7.77 -38.82 -6.66
N GLU A 187 -8.03 -39.99 -6.06
CA GLU A 187 -7.15 -41.15 -6.13
C GLU A 187 -7.00 -41.64 -7.59
#